data_0765a56db9a9638cad7905115433bfee
#
_entry.id   0765a56db9a9638cad7905115433bfee
#
_cell.length_a   1.000
_cell.length_b   1.000
_cell.length_c   1.000
_cell.angle_alpha   90.00
_cell.angle_beta   90.00
_cell.angle_gamma   90.00
#
_symmetry.space_group_name_H-M   'P 1'
#
loop_
_entity.id
_entity.type
_entity.pdbx_description
1 polymer ?
#
loop_
_entity_poly.entity_id
_entity_poly.type
_entity_poly.pdbx_seq_one_letter_code
_entity_poly.pdbx_strand_id
1 'polypeptide(L)'
;KMANILYLVHRLPYPPNKGDKVRSYNLLKHLASQHRVFLGTFIDDPEDEPYIATLRKLCADVFVAKLDPRRAKIRSLNGLIAGDPLTLRYYRDASLQDWVHNTCNHQKIDAAVIFCSAMAQYVENMRRLPTVVDFVDVDSAKWTQYADKHRWPMSWLYRREGEFLLAYERHIASLAARSFFVTESEAALFTS
;
A
#
# COMPACT_ATOMS: atom_id res chain seq x y z
N LYS A 1 -21.49 -1.91 -14.95
CA LYS A 1 -21.07 -3.31 -15.18
C LYS A 1 -20.26 -3.75 -13.99
N MET A 2 -20.59 -4.88 -13.38
CA MET A 2 -19.83 -5.45 -12.26
C MET A 2 -18.44 -5.89 -12.75
N ALA A 3 -17.40 -5.44 -12.06
CA ALA A 3 -16.01 -5.77 -12.35
C ALA A 3 -15.37 -6.56 -11.19
N ASN A 4 -14.28 -7.24 -11.44
CA ASN A 4 -13.43 -7.85 -10.42
C ASN A 4 -12.31 -6.88 -10.09
N ILE A 5 -12.24 -6.41 -8.87
CA ILE A 5 -11.28 -5.41 -8.41
C ILE A 5 -10.32 -6.04 -7.40
N LEU A 6 -9.04 -5.98 -7.68
CA LEU A 6 -7.99 -6.26 -6.70
C LEU A 6 -7.79 -5.00 -5.85
N TYR A 7 -7.98 -5.10 -4.54
CA TYR A 7 -7.79 -3.98 -3.62
C TYR A 7 -6.69 -4.31 -2.61
N LEU A 8 -5.60 -3.56 -2.67
CA LEU A 8 -4.44 -3.75 -1.81
C LEU A 8 -4.29 -2.59 -0.83
N VAL A 9 -4.29 -2.90 0.46
CA VAL A 9 -4.23 -1.92 1.55
C VAL A 9 -3.12 -2.32 2.52
N HIS A 10 -2.28 -1.38 2.93
CA HIS A 10 -1.14 -1.63 3.81
C HIS A 10 -1.52 -2.04 5.24
N ARG A 11 -2.76 -1.76 5.66
CA ARG A 11 -3.27 -2.07 6.99
C ARG A 11 -4.74 -2.48 6.92
N LEU A 12 -5.15 -3.44 7.76
CA LEU A 12 -6.54 -3.90 7.83
C LEU A 12 -7.51 -2.70 7.94
N PRO A 13 -8.45 -2.52 6.98
CA PRO A 13 -9.27 -1.31 6.92
C PRO A 13 -10.34 -1.22 8.01
N TYR A 14 -10.69 -2.33 8.66
CA TYR A 14 -11.70 -2.36 9.72
C TYR A 14 -11.07 -2.77 11.06
N PRO A 15 -11.45 -2.20 12.21
CA PRO A 15 -12.44 -1.14 12.40
C PRO A 15 -11.91 0.23 11.98
N PRO A 16 -12.81 1.14 11.51
CA PRO A 16 -12.44 2.47 11.03
C PRO A 16 -12.20 3.45 12.21
N ASN A 17 -11.19 3.16 13.03
CA ASN A 17 -10.85 3.89 14.25
C ASN A 17 -9.65 4.85 14.09
N LYS A 18 -9.04 4.89 12.92
CA LYS A 18 -7.92 5.80 12.55
C LYS A 18 -8.21 6.41 11.19
N GLY A 19 -7.64 7.59 10.89
CA GLY A 19 -7.95 8.32 9.67
C GLY A 19 -7.73 7.53 8.37
N ASP A 20 -6.61 6.83 8.25
CA ASP A 20 -6.29 5.96 7.13
C ASP A 20 -7.26 4.78 7.00
N LYS A 21 -7.63 4.16 8.14
CA LYS A 21 -8.62 3.07 8.17
C LYS A 21 -10.03 3.55 7.81
N VAL A 22 -10.43 4.75 8.23
CA VAL A 22 -11.73 5.33 7.85
C VAL A 22 -11.82 5.48 6.34
N ARG A 23 -10.79 6.07 5.73
CA ARG A 23 -10.74 6.30 4.28
C ARG A 23 -10.70 4.98 3.51
N SER A 24 -9.81 4.07 3.87
CA SER A 24 -9.67 2.77 3.20
C SER A 24 -10.93 1.90 3.33
N TYR A 25 -11.60 1.94 4.50
CA TYR A 25 -12.84 1.20 4.70
C TYR A 25 -14.01 1.78 3.91
N ASN A 26 -14.14 3.11 3.85
CA ASN A 26 -15.18 3.75 3.04
C ASN A 26 -14.99 3.46 1.55
N LEU A 27 -13.75 3.48 1.07
CA LEU A 27 -13.42 3.08 -0.30
C LEU A 27 -13.76 1.61 -0.55
N LEU A 28 -13.42 0.71 0.38
CA LEU A 28 -13.78 -0.71 0.29
C LEU A 28 -15.30 -0.90 0.19
N LYS A 29 -16.07 -0.24 1.06
CA LYS A 29 -17.56 -0.31 1.01
C LYS A 29 -18.12 0.16 -0.32
N HIS A 30 -17.58 1.26 -0.83
CA HIS A 30 -17.99 1.78 -2.13
C HIS A 30 -17.68 0.80 -3.26
N LEU A 31 -16.46 0.26 -3.30
CA LEU A 31 -16.08 -0.74 -4.30
C LEU A 31 -16.95 -2.01 -4.19
N ALA A 32 -17.14 -2.53 -2.98
CA ALA A 32 -17.90 -3.75 -2.74
C ALA A 32 -19.40 -3.59 -3.04
N SER A 33 -19.94 -2.38 -3.00
CA SER A 33 -21.34 -2.13 -3.36
C SER A 33 -21.61 -2.25 -4.86
N GLN A 34 -20.59 -2.14 -5.71
CA GLN A 34 -20.71 -2.12 -7.17
C GLN A 34 -19.93 -3.22 -7.89
N HIS A 35 -18.93 -3.79 -7.22
CA HIS A 35 -17.94 -4.71 -7.81
C HIS A 35 -17.67 -5.90 -6.90
N ARG A 36 -17.05 -6.93 -7.46
CA ARG A 36 -16.48 -8.02 -6.68
C ARG A 36 -15.06 -7.64 -6.27
N VAL A 37 -14.82 -7.54 -4.97
CA VAL A 37 -13.53 -7.10 -4.42
C VAL A 37 -12.73 -8.28 -3.89
N PHE A 38 -11.46 -8.34 -4.31
CA PHE A 38 -10.43 -9.26 -3.79
C PHE A 38 -9.47 -8.41 -2.96
N LEU A 39 -9.54 -8.56 -1.64
CA LEU A 39 -8.80 -7.72 -0.69
C LEU A 39 -7.52 -8.41 -0.23
N GLY A 40 -6.37 -7.77 -0.45
CA GLY A 40 -5.09 -8.15 0.13
C GLY A 40 -4.60 -7.08 1.10
N THR A 41 -4.24 -7.48 2.32
CA THR A 41 -3.86 -6.52 3.36
C THR A 41 -2.95 -7.14 4.42
N PHE A 42 -2.41 -6.29 5.30
CA PHE A 42 -1.65 -6.70 6.47
C PHE A 42 -2.42 -6.49 7.76
N ILE A 43 -2.13 -7.33 8.75
CA ILE A 43 -2.54 -7.14 10.14
C ILE A 43 -1.28 -7.03 11.00
N ASP A 44 -1.16 -5.92 11.72
CA ASP A 44 -0.05 -5.60 12.63
C ASP A 44 -0.47 -5.63 14.11
N ASP A 45 -1.77 -5.69 14.38
CA ASP A 45 -2.34 -5.77 15.72
C ASP A 45 -3.18 -7.06 15.84
N PRO A 46 -2.81 -7.98 16.76
CA PRO A 46 -3.59 -9.20 16.98
C PRO A 46 -5.03 -8.93 17.42
N GLU A 47 -5.32 -7.79 18.04
CA GLU A 47 -6.67 -7.41 18.45
C GLU A 47 -7.60 -7.16 17.27
N ASP A 48 -7.05 -6.90 16.08
CA ASP A 48 -7.82 -6.72 14.85
C ASP A 48 -8.24 -8.06 14.19
N GLU A 49 -7.71 -9.20 14.62
CA GLU A 49 -8.00 -10.53 14.02
C GLU A 49 -9.51 -10.87 13.93
N PRO A 50 -10.34 -10.61 14.96
CA PRO A 50 -11.78 -10.89 14.89
C PRO A 50 -12.50 -10.13 13.77
N TYR A 51 -11.97 -9.00 13.35
CA TYR A 51 -12.59 -8.15 12.32
C TYR A 51 -12.40 -8.66 10.88
N ILE A 52 -11.51 -9.62 10.67
CA ILE A 52 -11.32 -10.27 9.35
C ILE A 52 -12.63 -10.90 8.86
N ALA A 53 -13.42 -11.49 9.78
CA ALA A 53 -14.71 -12.07 9.43
C ALA A 53 -15.70 -11.04 8.87
N THR A 54 -15.66 -9.79 9.34
CA THR A 54 -16.47 -8.69 8.81
C THR A 54 -16.08 -8.35 7.37
N LEU A 55 -14.79 -8.30 7.08
CA LEU A 55 -14.29 -8.03 5.73
C LEU A 55 -14.62 -9.15 4.74
N ARG A 56 -14.57 -10.40 5.19
CA ARG A 56 -14.95 -11.56 4.37
C ARG A 56 -16.42 -11.57 3.94
N LYS A 57 -17.29 -10.88 4.68
CA LYS A 57 -18.71 -10.70 4.28
C LYS A 57 -18.88 -9.66 3.16
N LEU A 58 -17.94 -8.75 3.02
CA LEU A 58 -17.99 -7.67 2.02
C LEU A 58 -17.26 -8.03 0.73
N CYS A 59 -16.24 -8.87 0.80
CA CYS A 59 -15.34 -9.16 -0.29
C CYS A 59 -15.57 -10.55 -0.88
N ALA A 60 -15.22 -10.74 -2.15
CA ALA A 60 -15.24 -12.02 -2.82
C ALA A 60 -14.15 -12.97 -2.28
N ASP A 61 -12.99 -12.39 -1.91
CA ASP A 61 -11.91 -13.08 -1.21
C ASP A 61 -11.11 -12.07 -0.37
N VAL A 62 -10.50 -12.54 0.73
CA VAL A 62 -9.69 -11.74 1.64
C VAL A 62 -8.45 -12.51 2.04
N PHE A 63 -7.30 -11.94 1.72
CA PHE A 63 -6.00 -12.42 2.20
C PHE A 63 -5.41 -11.42 3.19
N VAL A 64 -4.98 -11.91 4.34
CA VAL A 64 -4.38 -11.12 5.41
C VAL A 64 -3.02 -11.69 5.76
N ALA A 65 -1.96 -10.93 5.48
CA ALA A 65 -0.60 -11.26 5.90
C ALA A 65 -0.34 -10.74 7.32
N LYS A 66 0.26 -11.55 8.17
CA LYS A 66 0.65 -11.12 9.52
C LYS A 66 1.95 -10.33 9.45
N LEU A 67 1.90 -9.10 9.96
CA LEU A 67 3.05 -8.19 10.03
C LEU A 67 3.50 -8.06 11.49
N ASP A 68 4.67 -8.61 11.82
CA ASP A 68 5.36 -8.32 13.07
C ASP A 68 6.19 -7.05 12.87
N PRO A 69 5.83 -5.92 13.53
CA PRO A 69 6.52 -4.65 13.31
C PRO A 69 8.02 -4.69 13.65
N ARG A 70 8.42 -5.49 14.64
CA ARG A 70 9.83 -5.61 15.04
C ARG A 70 10.65 -6.33 13.98
N ARG A 71 10.16 -7.49 13.53
CA ARG A 71 10.80 -8.28 12.47
C ARG A 71 10.81 -7.53 11.14
N ALA A 72 9.71 -6.84 10.82
CA ALA A 72 9.59 -6.03 9.60
C ALA A 72 10.61 -4.88 9.59
N LYS A 73 10.81 -4.19 10.73
CA LYS A 73 11.84 -3.14 10.86
C LYS A 73 13.26 -3.71 10.65
N ILE A 74 13.60 -4.84 11.27
CA ILE A 74 14.91 -5.47 11.10
C ILE A 74 15.11 -5.88 9.63
N ARG A 75 14.11 -6.51 9.03
CA ARG A 75 14.17 -6.92 7.62
C ARG A 75 14.29 -5.73 6.67
N SER A 76 13.64 -4.61 7.00
CA SER A 76 13.68 -3.39 6.17
C SER A 76 15.09 -2.82 6.03
N LEU A 77 15.95 -3.00 7.04
CA LEU A 77 17.36 -2.54 7.00
C LEU A 77 18.15 -3.17 5.85
N ASN A 78 17.76 -4.33 5.34
CA ASN A 78 18.36 -4.91 4.13
C ASN A 78 18.18 -3.99 2.91
N GLY A 79 17.22 -3.09 2.92
CA GLY A 79 17.05 -2.07 1.89
C GLY A 79 18.23 -1.09 1.80
N LEU A 80 18.99 -0.91 2.88
CA LEU A 80 20.21 -0.08 2.87
C LEU A 80 21.28 -0.65 1.95
N ILE A 81 21.42 -1.97 1.93
CA ILE A 81 22.39 -2.69 1.10
C ILE A 81 21.88 -2.83 -0.33
N ALA A 82 20.61 -3.13 -0.48
CA ALA A 82 19.99 -3.38 -1.79
C ALA A 82 19.64 -2.09 -2.58
N GLY A 83 19.74 -0.91 -1.95
CA GLY A 83 19.39 0.35 -2.59
C GLY A 83 17.88 0.59 -2.72
N ASP A 84 17.06 -0.16 -1.99
CA ASP A 84 15.60 -0.01 -1.98
C ASP A 84 15.13 0.94 -0.88
N PRO A 85 13.94 1.56 -1.01
CA PRO A 85 13.25 2.18 0.12
C PRO A 85 12.98 1.16 1.23
N LEU A 86 13.23 1.55 2.49
CA LEU A 86 12.99 0.70 3.65
C LEU A 86 11.51 0.37 3.81
N THR A 87 10.63 1.31 3.48
CA THR A 87 9.17 1.15 3.53
C THR A 87 8.70 0.01 2.63
N LEU A 88 9.26 -0.14 1.43
CA LEU A 88 8.92 -1.26 0.54
C LEU A 88 9.30 -2.61 1.16
N ARG A 89 10.49 -2.68 1.78
CA ARG A 89 10.96 -3.89 2.45
C ARG A 89 10.13 -4.22 3.70
N TYR A 90 9.67 -3.19 4.40
CA TYR A 90 8.79 -3.32 5.56
C TYR A 90 7.49 -4.04 5.20
N TYR A 91 6.85 -3.66 4.09
CA TYR A 91 5.60 -4.24 3.60
C TYR A 91 5.80 -5.37 2.56
N ARG A 92 6.97 -5.96 2.45
CA ARG A 92 7.21 -7.09 1.55
C ARG A 92 6.88 -8.40 2.22
N ASP A 93 5.98 -9.17 1.59
CA ASP A 93 5.56 -10.49 2.05
C ASP A 93 5.37 -11.43 0.85
N ALA A 94 6.04 -12.59 0.89
CA ALA A 94 5.99 -13.55 -0.21
C ALA A 94 4.61 -14.19 -0.35
N SER A 95 3.94 -14.48 0.76
CA SER A 95 2.61 -15.11 0.73
C SER A 95 1.55 -14.19 0.13
N LEU A 96 1.64 -12.89 0.41
CA LEU A 96 0.77 -11.89 -0.22
C LEU A 96 1.08 -11.77 -1.72
N GLN A 97 2.36 -11.78 -2.11
CA GLN A 97 2.75 -11.77 -3.52
C GLN A 97 2.21 -12.98 -4.28
N ASP A 98 2.33 -14.17 -3.69
CA ASP A 98 1.82 -15.41 -4.28
C ASP A 98 0.29 -15.36 -4.40
N TRP A 99 -0.40 -14.86 -3.38
CA TRP A 99 -1.86 -14.71 -3.43
C TRP A 99 -2.28 -13.73 -4.54
N VAL A 100 -1.60 -12.60 -4.68
CA VAL A 100 -1.88 -11.63 -5.75
C VAL A 100 -1.68 -12.27 -7.12
N HIS A 101 -0.56 -12.95 -7.34
CA HIS A 101 -0.29 -13.65 -8.60
C HIS A 101 -1.36 -14.71 -8.90
N ASN A 102 -1.69 -15.54 -7.92
CA ASN A 102 -2.70 -16.59 -8.08
C ASN A 102 -4.08 -16.00 -8.36
N THR A 103 -4.45 -14.92 -7.66
CA THR A 103 -5.74 -14.24 -7.88
C THR A 103 -5.81 -13.66 -9.29
N CYS A 104 -4.77 -12.97 -9.75
CA CYS A 104 -4.73 -12.41 -11.11
C CYS A 104 -4.72 -13.49 -12.21
N ASN A 105 -4.15 -14.66 -11.96
CA ASN A 105 -4.10 -15.74 -12.94
C ASN A 105 -5.40 -16.55 -13.02
N HIS A 106 -6.09 -16.75 -11.89
CA HIS A 106 -7.29 -17.60 -11.83
C HIS A 106 -8.60 -16.80 -11.87
N GLN A 107 -8.56 -15.53 -11.48
CA GLN A 107 -9.70 -14.63 -11.55
C GLN A 107 -9.43 -13.60 -12.64
N LYS A 108 -10.44 -13.29 -13.45
CA LYS A 108 -10.32 -12.19 -14.41
C LYS A 108 -10.40 -10.87 -13.64
N ILE A 109 -9.26 -10.39 -13.17
CA ILE A 109 -9.17 -9.07 -12.51
C ILE A 109 -9.20 -8.00 -13.59
N ASP A 110 -10.15 -7.06 -13.46
CA ASP A 110 -10.35 -5.98 -14.42
C ASP A 110 -9.53 -4.73 -14.09
N ALA A 111 -9.27 -4.48 -12.80
CA ALA A 111 -8.43 -3.38 -12.33
C ALA A 111 -7.88 -3.64 -10.91
N ALA A 112 -6.79 -2.96 -10.58
CA ALA A 112 -6.25 -2.90 -9.22
C ALA A 112 -6.45 -1.50 -8.64
N VAL A 113 -6.83 -1.45 -7.37
CA VAL A 113 -6.87 -0.23 -6.55
C VAL A 113 -5.85 -0.40 -5.43
N ILE A 114 -4.90 0.50 -5.36
CA ILE A 114 -3.78 0.46 -4.43
C ILE A 114 -3.94 1.59 -3.43
N PHE A 115 -4.00 1.26 -2.17
CA PHE A 115 -4.06 2.21 -1.07
C PHE A 115 -2.72 2.21 -0.34
N CYS A 116 -1.96 3.30 -0.43
CA CYS A 116 -0.58 3.46 -0.05
C CYS A 116 0.42 2.95 -1.11
N SER A 117 1.41 3.77 -1.42
CA SER A 117 2.40 3.52 -2.48
C SER A 117 3.17 2.21 -2.30
N ALA A 118 3.48 1.82 -1.04
CA ALA A 118 4.23 0.60 -0.75
C ALA A 118 3.52 -0.68 -1.23
N MET A 119 2.19 -0.66 -1.35
CA MET A 119 1.41 -1.80 -1.83
C MET A 119 1.45 -1.97 -3.35
N ALA A 120 1.87 -0.95 -4.09
CA ALA A 120 2.02 -1.03 -5.55
C ALA A 120 3.08 -2.05 -5.99
N GLN A 121 4.05 -2.38 -5.13
CA GLN A 121 5.10 -3.38 -5.41
C GLN A 121 4.55 -4.75 -5.83
N TYR A 122 3.32 -5.09 -5.43
CA TYR A 122 2.70 -6.37 -5.75
C TYR A 122 2.15 -6.46 -7.17
N VAL A 123 1.94 -5.32 -7.84
CA VAL A 123 1.34 -5.24 -9.18
C VAL A 123 2.18 -4.44 -10.19
N GLU A 124 3.29 -3.84 -9.79
CA GLU A 124 4.11 -2.96 -10.64
C GLU A 124 4.60 -3.62 -11.94
N ASN A 125 4.78 -4.94 -11.93
CA ASN A 125 5.19 -5.71 -13.10
C ASN A 125 4.01 -6.18 -13.97
N MET A 126 2.76 -5.93 -13.56
CA MET A 126 1.55 -6.34 -14.26
C MET A 126 1.08 -5.25 -15.23
N ARG A 127 1.89 -4.95 -16.27
CA ARG A 127 1.68 -3.83 -17.21
C ARG A 127 0.31 -3.77 -17.90
N ARG A 128 -0.41 -4.90 -17.97
CA ARG A 128 -1.74 -4.98 -18.60
C ARG A 128 -2.89 -4.76 -17.62
N LEU A 129 -2.60 -4.69 -16.33
CA LEU A 129 -3.60 -4.48 -15.30
C LEU A 129 -3.77 -2.98 -15.04
N PRO A 130 -4.92 -2.38 -15.43
CA PRO A 130 -5.20 -0.99 -15.10
C PRO A 130 -5.12 -0.78 -13.60
N THR A 131 -4.26 0.12 -13.15
CA THR A 131 -4.00 0.34 -11.72
C THR A 131 -4.31 1.79 -11.35
N VAL A 132 -5.06 1.95 -10.26
CA VAL A 132 -5.37 3.23 -9.63
C VAL A 132 -4.64 3.26 -8.30
N VAL A 133 -3.87 4.31 -8.05
CA VAL A 133 -3.10 4.46 -6.80
C VAL A 133 -3.62 5.65 -6.01
N ASP A 134 -3.99 5.40 -4.77
CA ASP A 134 -4.26 6.41 -3.76
C ASP A 134 -3.02 6.56 -2.87
N PHE A 135 -2.32 7.68 -3.00
CA PHE A 135 -1.09 7.93 -2.25
C PHE A 135 -1.35 8.31 -0.79
N VAL A 136 -2.59 8.46 -0.37
CA VAL A 136 -3.10 8.72 1.01
C VAL A 136 -2.45 9.97 1.62
N ASP A 137 -1.18 9.85 1.92
CA ASP A 137 -0.21 10.88 2.24
C ASP A 137 1.04 10.59 1.41
N VAL A 138 1.75 11.59 0.96
CA VAL A 138 3.04 11.39 0.32
C VAL A 138 4.05 11.01 1.42
N ASP A 139 4.24 9.70 1.61
CA ASP A 139 5.06 9.17 2.71
C ASP A 139 6.51 9.68 2.64
N SER A 140 7.03 9.91 1.44
CA SER A 140 8.36 10.51 1.23
C SER A 140 8.48 11.89 1.88
N ALA A 141 7.44 12.71 1.84
CA ALA A 141 7.43 14.03 2.48
C ALA A 141 7.51 13.94 4.01
N LYS A 142 6.88 12.94 4.62
CA LYS A 142 6.98 12.70 6.07
C LYS A 142 8.40 12.35 6.48
N TRP A 143 9.09 11.51 5.72
CA TRP A 143 10.48 11.13 6.00
C TRP A 143 11.42 12.33 5.92
N THR A 144 11.24 13.21 4.94
CA THR A 144 12.01 14.45 4.82
C THR A 144 11.79 15.35 6.04
N GLN A 145 10.55 15.53 6.50
CA GLN A 145 10.25 16.30 7.71
C GLN A 145 10.87 15.68 8.97
N TYR A 146 10.93 14.37 9.07
CA TYR A 146 11.58 13.69 10.19
C TYR A 146 13.10 13.90 10.15
N ALA A 147 13.72 13.92 8.96
CA ALA A 147 15.15 14.18 8.82
C ALA A 147 15.55 15.53 9.42
N ASP A 148 14.75 16.56 9.23
CA ASP A 148 15.01 17.91 9.72
C ASP A 148 14.92 18.02 11.25
N LYS A 149 14.19 17.11 11.90
CA LYS A 149 13.99 17.07 13.36
C LYS A 149 14.99 16.19 14.10
N HIS A 150 15.83 15.43 13.40
CA HIS A 150 16.75 14.47 13.99
C HIS A 150 18.20 14.78 13.66
N ARG A 151 19.11 14.31 14.56
CA ARG A 151 20.57 14.41 14.35
C ARG A 151 21.09 13.17 13.63
N TRP A 152 22.28 13.28 13.06
CA TRP A 152 23.02 12.15 12.50
C TRP A 152 23.16 11.01 13.57
N PRO A 153 23.02 9.72 13.22
CA PRO A 153 22.83 9.17 11.87
C PRO A 153 21.36 9.09 11.39
N MET A 154 20.38 9.37 12.26
CA MET A 154 18.97 9.22 11.92
C MET A 154 18.49 10.22 10.87
N SER A 155 18.99 11.47 10.90
CA SER A 155 18.67 12.46 9.87
C SER A 155 19.09 12.00 8.47
N TRP A 156 20.27 11.39 8.35
CA TRP A 156 20.73 10.82 7.08
C TRP A 156 19.83 9.67 6.62
N LEU A 157 19.48 8.75 7.53
CA LEU A 157 18.61 7.62 7.22
C LEU A 157 17.24 8.08 6.72
N TYR A 158 16.62 9.04 7.40
CA TYR A 158 15.31 9.57 7.03
C TYR A 158 15.34 10.34 5.71
N ARG A 159 16.41 11.10 5.45
CA ARG A 159 16.58 11.82 4.17
C ARG A 159 16.73 10.84 3.01
N ARG A 160 17.59 9.83 3.17
CA ARG A 160 17.73 8.75 2.19
C ARG A 160 16.39 8.08 1.90
N GLU A 161 15.64 7.72 2.95
CA GLU A 161 14.33 7.09 2.79
C GLU A 161 13.36 8.00 2.04
N GLY A 162 13.30 9.27 2.38
CA GLY A 162 12.46 10.25 1.69
C GLY A 162 12.79 10.36 0.21
N GLU A 163 14.07 10.43 -0.15
CA GLU A 163 14.52 10.51 -1.55
C GLU A 163 14.19 9.24 -2.34
N PHE A 164 14.49 8.08 -1.79
CA PHE A 164 14.27 6.80 -2.47
C PHE A 164 12.78 6.48 -2.60
N LEU A 165 12.01 6.78 -1.57
CA LEU A 165 10.57 6.58 -1.61
C LEU A 165 9.89 7.54 -2.59
N LEU A 166 10.31 8.81 -2.67
CA LEU A 166 9.80 9.76 -3.66
C LEU A 166 10.09 9.29 -5.10
N ALA A 167 11.30 8.79 -5.35
CA ALA A 167 11.64 8.24 -6.66
C ALA A 167 10.75 7.05 -7.02
N TYR A 168 10.48 6.17 -6.07
CA TYR A 168 9.57 5.05 -6.24
C TYR A 168 8.13 5.50 -6.46
N GLU A 169 7.63 6.43 -5.65
CA GLU A 169 6.28 6.99 -5.77
C GLU A 169 6.06 7.65 -7.14
N ARG A 170 7.03 8.41 -7.63
CA ARG A 170 7.00 9.00 -8.99
C ARG A 170 6.98 7.92 -10.07
N HIS A 171 7.78 6.87 -9.90
CA HIS A 171 7.77 5.73 -10.84
C HIS A 171 6.38 5.08 -10.88
N ILE A 172 5.79 4.77 -9.73
CA ILE A 172 4.45 4.17 -9.65
C ILE A 172 3.39 5.11 -10.24
N ALA A 173 3.46 6.41 -9.97
CA ALA A 173 2.54 7.39 -10.55
C ALA A 173 2.61 7.41 -12.09
N SER A 174 3.80 7.22 -12.66
CA SER A 174 3.99 7.14 -14.11
C SER A 174 3.40 5.87 -14.73
N LEU A 175 3.32 4.77 -13.98
CA LEU A 175 2.75 3.50 -14.44
C LEU A 175 1.24 3.40 -14.20
N ALA A 176 0.71 4.14 -13.22
CA ALA A 176 -0.69 4.10 -12.84
C ALA A 176 -1.58 4.71 -13.92
N ALA A 177 -2.74 4.10 -14.14
CA ALA A 177 -3.78 4.66 -15.00
C ALA A 177 -4.34 5.97 -14.43
N ARG A 178 -4.41 6.07 -13.09
CA ARG A 178 -4.77 7.27 -12.33
C ARG A 178 -4.09 7.27 -10.97
N SER A 179 -3.75 8.48 -10.49
CA SER A 179 -3.19 8.72 -9.17
C SER A 179 -4.05 9.72 -8.40
N PHE A 180 -4.25 9.48 -7.11
CA PHE A 180 -4.99 10.36 -6.22
C PHE A 180 -4.06 10.87 -5.11
N PHE A 181 -4.17 12.16 -4.81
CA PHE A 181 -3.43 12.84 -3.74
C PHE A 181 -4.41 13.57 -2.84
N VAL A 182 -4.05 13.80 -1.59
CA VAL A 182 -4.91 14.50 -0.62
C VAL A 182 -4.90 16.01 -0.86
N THR A 183 -3.76 16.57 -1.29
CA THR A 183 -3.58 18.01 -1.51
C THR A 183 -2.93 18.33 -2.85
N GLU A 184 -3.15 19.56 -3.34
CA GLU A 184 -2.49 20.06 -4.56
C GLU A 184 -0.97 20.17 -4.39
N SER A 185 -0.50 20.51 -3.19
CA SER A 185 0.94 20.57 -2.88
C SER A 185 1.61 19.21 -3.00
N GLU A 186 0.93 18.13 -2.61
CA GLU A 186 1.42 16.76 -2.79
C GLU A 186 1.44 16.38 -4.28
N ALA A 187 0.39 16.70 -5.03
CA ALA A 187 0.36 16.46 -6.47
C ALA A 187 1.50 17.19 -7.20
N ALA A 188 1.86 18.39 -6.78
CA ALA A 188 2.95 19.17 -7.37
C ALA A 188 4.34 18.51 -7.24
N LEU A 189 4.57 17.68 -6.21
CA LEU A 189 5.82 16.91 -6.04
C LEU A 189 6.05 15.88 -7.16
N PHE A 190 5.00 15.53 -7.90
CA PHE A 190 5.04 14.51 -8.96
C PHE A 190 5.12 15.11 -10.37
N THR A 191 4.92 16.41 -10.50
CA THR A 191 4.93 17.13 -11.79
C THR A 191 6.21 17.92 -12.02
N SER A 192 7.06 18.05 -11.02
CA SER A 192 8.40 18.63 -11.10
C SER A 192 9.44 17.55 -11.40
#